data_dbcbaef158a0cc44f4e4871ddc76b8b1
#
_entry.id   dbcbaef158a0cc44f4e4871ddc76b8b1
#
_cell.length_a   1.000
_cell.length_b   1.000
_cell.length_c   1.000
_cell.angle_alpha   90.00
_cell.angle_beta   90.00
_cell.angle_gamma   90.00
#
_symmetry.space_group_name_H-M   'P 1'
#
loop_
_entity.id
_entity.type
_entity.pdbx_description
1 polymer ?
#
loop_
_entity_poly.entity_id
_entity_poly.type
_entity_poly.pdbx_seq_one_letter_code
_entity_poly.pdbx_strand_id
1 'polypeptide(L)'
;MKRALLITLLALSCISASATGQINDIVLIDGETWEMPVSPLLSLKGKEYEMFKELLGNRNSVSTANYRGYVATWHVGRRGLYLDKVEVLQNNGTWEEVDMAKLKKVLKKHKDKGMIRAEWYSGQI
;
A
#
# COMPACT_ATOMS: atom_id res chain seq x y z
N MET A 1 17.04 2.74 15.98
CA MET A 1 17.30 2.15 15.17
C MET A 1 16.98 0.69 14.96
N LYS A 2 16.38 0.01 15.95
CA LYS A 2 15.89 -1.36 15.73
C LYS A 2 14.91 -1.43 14.56
N ARG A 3 14.06 -0.41 14.45
CA ARG A 3 13.06 -0.38 13.38
C ARG A 3 13.71 -0.27 12.00
N ALA A 4 14.74 0.57 11.88
CA ALA A 4 15.44 0.73 10.61
C ALA A 4 16.15 -0.57 10.21
N LEU A 5 16.75 -1.27 11.17
CA LEU A 5 17.41 -2.53 10.89
C LEU A 5 16.42 -3.59 10.41
N LEU A 6 15.27 -3.68 11.08
CA LEU A 6 14.22 -4.62 10.68
C LEU A 6 13.73 -4.32 9.26
N ILE A 7 13.54 -3.06 8.96
CA ILE A 7 13.08 -2.64 7.63
C ILE A 7 14.12 -2.99 6.57
N THR A 8 15.39 -2.86 6.89
CA THR A 8 16.46 -3.23 5.96
C THR A 8 16.38 -4.72 5.62
N LEU A 9 16.14 -5.56 6.62
CA LEU A 9 15.98 -7.00 6.39
C LEU A 9 14.77 -7.29 5.52
N LEU A 10 13.66 -6.60 5.78
CA LEU A 10 12.45 -6.75 4.97
C LEU A 10 12.67 -6.30 3.54
N ALA A 11 13.41 -5.22 3.35
CA ALA A 11 13.72 -4.72 2.01
C ALA A 11 14.54 -5.73 1.23
N LEU A 12 15.51 -6.37 1.87
CA LEU A 12 16.30 -7.42 1.23
C LEU A 12 15.44 -8.61 0.83
N SER A 13 14.51 -9.00 1.71
CA SER A 13 13.56 -10.06 1.40
C SER A 13 12.67 -9.68 0.23
N CYS A 14 12.22 -8.44 0.20
CA CYS A 14 11.42 -7.91 -0.90
C CYS A 14 12.16 -7.95 -2.21
N ILE A 15 13.44 -7.59 -2.21
CA ILE A 15 14.26 -7.61 -3.42
C ILE A 15 14.31 -9.02 -3.98
N SER A 16 14.46 -10.01 -3.11
CA SER A 16 14.42 -11.41 -3.54
C SER A 16 13.06 -11.78 -4.13
N ALA A 17 11.97 -11.35 -3.48
CA ALA A 17 10.62 -11.59 -3.97
C ALA A 17 10.38 -10.86 -5.28
N SER A 18 10.91 -9.64 -5.41
CA SER A 18 10.77 -8.85 -6.64
C SER A 18 11.44 -9.53 -7.83
N ALA A 19 12.47 -10.32 -7.58
CA ALA A 19 13.10 -11.08 -8.64
C ALA A 19 12.13 -12.08 -9.26
N THR A 20 11.04 -12.41 -8.59
CA THR A 20 9.98 -13.28 -9.15
C THR A 20 8.90 -12.49 -9.88
N GLY A 21 9.03 -11.18 -9.97
CA GLY A 21 8.11 -10.33 -10.72
C GLY A 21 7.05 -9.60 -9.89
N GLN A 22 7.09 -9.70 -8.57
CA GLN A 22 6.11 -8.98 -7.74
C GLN A 22 6.46 -7.51 -7.61
N ILE A 23 5.43 -6.66 -7.76
CA ILE A 23 5.55 -5.23 -7.50
C ILE A 23 4.92 -4.98 -6.13
N ASN A 24 5.73 -4.55 -5.19
CA ASN A 24 5.32 -4.41 -3.80
C ASN A 24 4.90 -2.99 -3.46
N ASP A 25 4.18 -2.83 -2.35
CA ASP A 25 3.92 -1.52 -1.79
C ASP A 25 5.23 -0.86 -1.40
N ILE A 26 5.20 0.44 -1.26
CA ILE A 26 6.36 1.26 -0.96
C ILE A 26 6.14 1.98 0.37
N VAL A 27 7.18 2.07 1.18
CA VAL A 27 7.13 2.86 2.41
C VAL A 27 8.28 3.85 2.45
N LEU A 28 7.98 5.07 2.87
CA LEU A 28 8.97 6.13 3.06
C LEU A 28 9.29 6.22 4.55
N ILE A 29 10.57 6.15 4.87
CA ILE A 29 11.06 6.22 6.24
C ILE A 29 12.26 7.14 6.25
N ASP A 30 12.14 8.26 6.97
CA ASP A 30 13.20 9.26 7.08
C ASP A 30 13.75 9.69 5.70
N GLY A 31 12.82 9.85 4.74
CA GLY A 31 13.17 10.29 3.40
C GLY A 31 13.67 9.21 2.46
N GLU A 32 13.80 7.98 2.94
CA GLU A 32 14.24 6.86 2.10
C GLU A 32 13.05 5.99 1.71
N THR A 33 13.13 5.43 0.52
CA THR A 33 12.09 4.57 -0.04
C THR A 33 12.47 3.11 0.12
N TRP A 34 11.55 2.32 0.65
CA TRP A 34 11.74 0.88 0.88
C TRP A 34 10.58 0.11 0.29
N GLU A 35 10.80 -1.11 -0.14
CA GLU A 35 9.71 -2.00 -0.57
C GLU A 35 9.15 -2.75 0.64
N MET A 36 7.82 -2.96 0.61
CA MET A 36 7.12 -3.69 1.66
C MET A 36 6.71 -5.07 1.13
N PRO A 37 7.03 -6.15 1.85
CA PRO A 37 6.60 -7.49 1.43
C PRO A 37 5.12 -7.72 1.64
N VAL A 38 4.46 -6.84 2.38
CA VAL A 38 3.03 -6.97 2.72
C VAL A 38 2.28 -5.74 2.24
N SER A 39 0.97 -5.90 2.07
CA SER A 39 0.11 -4.78 1.70
C SER A 39 -0.96 -4.61 2.78
N PRO A 40 -0.87 -3.55 3.59
CA PRO A 40 -1.87 -3.33 4.64
C PRO A 40 -3.30 -3.21 4.11
N LEU A 41 -3.51 -2.73 2.90
CA LEU A 41 -4.84 -2.62 2.34
C LEU A 41 -5.51 -3.97 2.09
N LEU A 42 -4.72 -5.03 1.91
CA LEU A 42 -5.26 -6.38 1.78
C LEU A 42 -5.81 -6.91 3.10
N SER A 43 -5.47 -6.28 4.22
CA SER A 43 -5.97 -6.66 5.54
C SER A 43 -7.29 -6.00 5.91
N LEU A 44 -7.78 -5.10 5.07
CA LEU A 44 -9.11 -4.53 5.26
C LEU A 44 -10.15 -5.66 5.21
N LYS A 45 -11.22 -5.50 5.96
CA LYS A 45 -12.24 -6.55 6.07
C LYS A 45 -13.63 -5.99 5.79
N GLY A 46 -14.53 -6.88 5.36
CA GLY A 46 -15.94 -6.58 5.22
C GLY A 46 -16.19 -5.50 4.19
N LYS A 47 -17.07 -4.58 4.56
CA LYS A 47 -17.55 -3.56 3.65
C LYS A 47 -16.45 -2.60 3.19
N GLU A 48 -15.50 -2.30 4.06
CA GLU A 48 -14.39 -1.42 3.70
C GLU A 48 -13.55 -2.02 2.58
N TYR A 49 -13.27 -3.31 2.66
CA TYR A 49 -12.51 -3.99 1.62
C TYR A 49 -13.26 -3.97 0.29
N GLU A 50 -14.56 -4.24 0.33
CA GLU A 50 -15.39 -4.24 -0.88
C GLU A 50 -15.45 -2.85 -1.51
N MET A 51 -15.62 -1.82 -0.69
CA MET A 51 -15.66 -0.44 -1.18
C MET A 51 -14.32 -0.02 -1.75
N PHE A 52 -13.22 -0.45 -1.12
CA PHE A 52 -11.89 -0.18 -1.64
C PHE A 52 -11.70 -0.83 -3.01
N LYS A 53 -12.11 -2.08 -3.15
CA LYS A 53 -12.01 -2.79 -4.43
C LYS A 53 -12.80 -2.08 -5.53
N GLU A 54 -13.94 -1.54 -5.19
CA GLU A 54 -14.74 -0.77 -6.16
C GLU A 54 -14.00 0.46 -6.66
N LEU A 55 -13.24 1.10 -5.78
CA LEU A 55 -12.43 2.26 -6.18
C LEU A 55 -11.35 1.89 -7.18
N LEU A 56 -10.83 0.67 -7.08
CA LEU A 56 -9.81 0.20 -8.02
C LEU A 56 -10.38 -0.01 -9.41
N GLY A 57 -11.70 -0.19 -9.51
CA GLY A 57 -12.37 -0.41 -10.77
C GLY A 57 -12.30 -1.86 -11.22
N ASN A 58 -13.06 -2.15 -12.27
CA ASN A 58 -13.09 -3.49 -12.85
C ASN A 58 -11.94 -3.62 -13.85
N ARG A 59 -10.86 -4.23 -13.42
CA ARG A 59 -9.65 -4.38 -14.23
C ARG A 59 -9.53 -5.81 -14.71
N ASN A 60 -9.56 -5.99 -16.00
CA ASN A 60 -9.44 -7.32 -16.60
C ASN A 60 -7.99 -7.72 -16.84
N SER A 61 -7.08 -6.76 -16.93
CA SER A 61 -5.69 -7.07 -17.16
C SER A 61 -4.90 -6.76 -15.90
N VAL A 62 -4.46 -7.83 -15.26
CA VAL A 62 -3.58 -7.76 -14.11
C VAL A 62 -2.29 -8.40 -14.54
N SER A 63 -1.17 -7.66 -14.44
CA SER A 63 0.12 -8.23 -14.83
C SER A 63 0.55 -9.29 -13.83
N THR A 64 1.42 -10.18 -14.25
CA THR A 64 1.99 -11.16 -13.33
C THR A 64 2.86 -10.49 -12.26
N ALA A 65 3.33 -9.28 -12.53
CA ALA A 65 4.12 -8.51 -11.58
C ALA A 65 3.26 -7.84 -10.51
N ASN A 66 1.97 -7.60 -10.82
CA ASN A 66 1.07 -6.99 -9.84
C ASN A 66 -0.32 -7.56 -10.00
N TYR A 67 -0.53 -8.74 -9.43
CA TYR A 67 -1.83 -9.40 -9.49
C TYR A 67 -2.91 -8.70 -8.66
N ARG A 68 -2.50 -7.81 -7.72
CA ARG A 68 -3.46 -7.02 -6.92
C ARG A 68 -4.07 -5.89 -7.73
N GLY A 69 -3.38 -5.46 -8.78
CA GLY A 69 -3.82 -4.36 -9.62
C GLY A 69 -3.52 -2.98 -9.07
N TYR A 70 -2.84 -2.86 -7.94
CA TYR A 70 -2.50 -1.57 -7.35
C TYR A 70 -1.17 -1.61 -6.60
N VAL A 71 -0.61 -0.44 -6.37
CA VAL A 71 0.54 -0.25 -5.49
C VAL A 71 0.21 0.92 -4.55
N ALA A 72 0.33 0.70 -3.26
CA ALA A 72 0.14 1.74 -2.26
C ALA A 72 1.48 2.28 -1.80
N THR A 73 1.53 3.58 -1.55
CA THR A 73 2.70 4.24 -0.99
C THR A 73 2.34 4.72 0.41
N TRP A 74 3.19 4.40 1.37
CA TRP A 74 2.99 4.70 2.78
C TRP A 74 4.15 5.52 3.31
N HIS A 75 3.96 6.14 4.46
CA HIS A 75 5.08 6.71 5.21
C HIS A 75 4.90 6.37 6.69
N VAL A 76 6.04 6.29 7.40
CA VAL A 76 6.03 6.05 8.84
C VAL A 76 5.99 7.39 9.57
N GLY A 77 4.94 7.58 10.35
CA GLY A 77 4.78 8.76 11.19
C GLY A 77 4.89 8.40 12.66
N ARG A 78 4.61 9.37 13.52
CA ARG A 78 4.75 9.17 14.97
C ARG A 78 3.83 8.08 15.52
N ARG A 79 2.65 7.93 14.95
CA ARG A 79 1.62 7.02 15.48
C ARG A 79 1.45 5.77 14.64
N GLY A 80 2.25 5.61 13.61
CA GLY A 80 2.19 4.41 12.80
C GLY A 80 2.37 4.67 11.32
N LEU A 81 1.68 3.90 10.53
CA LEU A 81 1.81 3.88 9.08
C LEU A 81 0.68 4.67 8.44
N TYR A 82 1.03 5.63 7.59
CA TYR A 82 0.05 6.51 6.94
C TYR A 82 0.06 6.31 5.45
N LEU A 83 -1.13 6.32 4.86
CA LEU A 83 -1.30 6.12 3.42
C LEU A 83 -1.09 7.44 2.67
N ASP A 84 -0.13 7.45 1.73
CA ASP A 84 0.15 8.62 0.92
C ASP A 84 -0.63 8.60 -0.39
N LYS A 85 -0.64 7.48 -1.07
CA LYS A 85 -1.36 7.34 -2.33
C LYS A 85 -1.54 5.88 -2.71
N VAL A 86 -2.50 5.64 -3.61
CA VAL A 86 -2.70 4.34 -4.23
C VAL A 86 -2.71 4.56 -5.73
N GLU A 87 -1.93 3.77 -6.44
CA GLU A 87 -1.85 3.83 -7.90
C GLU A 87 -2.33 2.51 -8.49
N VAL A 88 -3.06 2.60 -9.60
CA VAL A 88 -3.65 1.44 -10.26
C VAL A 88 -3.06 1.31 -11.66
N LEU A 89 -2.69 0.08 -12.01
CA LEU A 89 -2.16 -0.20 -13.34
C LEU A 89 -3.29 -0.21 -14.36
N GLN A 90 -3.13 0.60 -15.40
CA GLN A 90 -4.11 0.67 -16.49
C GLN A 90 -3.82 -0.38 -17.56
N ASN A 91 -4.82 -0.64 -18.39
CA ASN A 91 -4.67 -1.60 -19.49
C ASN A 91 -3.56 -1.22 -20.48
N ASN A 92 -3.28 0.06 -20.59
CA ASN A 92 -2.23 0.55 -21.50
C ASN A 92 -0.84 0.54 -20.86
N GLY A 93 -0.72 0.00 -19.65
CA GLY A 93 0.56 -0.10 -18.96
C GLY A 93 0.95 1.13 -18.14
N THR A 94 0.13 2.16 -18.12
CA THR A 94 0.41 3.34 -17.29
C THR A 94 -0.23 3.19 -15.90
N TRP A 95 0.30 3.95 -14.94
CA TRP A 95 -0.24 3.99 -13.58
C TRP A 95 -1.10 5.22 -13.39
N GLU A 96 -2.23 5.05 -12.74
CA GLU A 96 -3.14 6.15 -12.45
C GLU A 96 -3.41 6.20 -10.95
N GLU A 97 -3.29 7.40 -10.38
CA GLU A 97 -3.51 7.59 -8.95
C GLU A 97 -5.00 7.60 -8.64
N VAL A 98 -5.38 6.88 -7.59
CA VAL A 98 -6.76 6.86 -7.11
C VAL A 98 -7.04 8.17 -6.38
N ASP A 99 -8.25 8.71 -6.57
CA ASP A 99 -8.67 9.94 -5.92
C ASP A 99 -8.60 9.78 -4.40
N MET A 100 -7.73 10.56 -3.76
CA MET A 100 -7.52 10.49 -2.31
C MET A 100 -8.79 10.88 -1.54
N ALA A 101 -9.60 11.77 -2.06
CA ALA A 101 -10.86 12.15 -1.40
C ALA A 101 -11.80 10.94 -1.30
N LYS A 102 -11.84 10.12 -2.33
CA LYS A 102 -12.66 8.90 -2.32
C LYS A 102 -12.10 7.86 -1.36
N LEU A 103 -10.77 7.72 -1.31
CA LEU A 103 -10.13 6.83 -0.35
C LEU A 103 -10.44 7.24 1.09
N LYS A 104 -10.38 8.53 1.37
CA LYS A 104 -10.70 9.04 2.71
C LYS A 104 -12.15 8.80 3.09
N LYS A 105 -13.03 8.78 2.11
CA LYS A 105 -14.44 8.48 2.34
C LYS A 105 -14.64 7.02 2.72
N VAL A 106 -13.99 6.11 1.99
CA VAL A 106 -14.08 4.68 2.25
C VAL A 106 -13.46 4.34 3.61
N LEU A 107 -12.34 4.95 3.93
CA LEU A 107 -11.56 4.66 5.12
C LEU A 107 -11.73 5.73 6.21
N LYS A 108 -12.89 6.36 6.27
CA LYS A 108 -13.14 7.48 7.17
C LYS A 108 -12.95 7.14 8.64
N LYS A 109 -13.15 5.88 9.02
CA LYS A 109 -12.94 5.45 10.41
C LYS A 109 -11.47 5.51 10.83
N HIS A 110 -10.58 5.53 9.87
CA HIS A 110 -9.14 5.43 10.10
C HIS A 110 -8.42 6.74 9.88
N LYS A 111 -9.15 7.84 9.79
CA LYS A 111 -8.53 9.15 9.59
C LYS A 111 -7.88 9.64 10.88
N ASP A 112 -6.67 10.14 10.76
CA ASP A 112 -5.92 10.74 11.84
C ASP A 112 -5.33 12.05 11.33
N LYS A 113 -5.89 13.18 11.79
CA LYS A 113 -5.48 14.51 11.37
C LYS A 113 -5.54 14.70 9.85
N GLY A 114 -6.62 14.18 9.25
CA GLY A 114 -6.83 14.34 7.82
C GLY A 114 -6.11 13.32 6.95
N MET A 115 -5.34 12.42 7.55
CA MET A 115 -4.63 11.36 6.84
C MET A 115 -5.18 10.01 7.23
N ILE A 116 -4.99 9.02 6.37
CA ILE A 116 -5.43 7.64 6.65
C ILE A 116 -4.30 6.91 7.36
N ARG A 117 -4.56 6.43 8.57
CA ARG A 117 -3.59 5.66 9.35
C ARG A 117 -4.01 4.19 9.37
N ALA A 118 -3.07 3.31 9.08
CA ALA A 118 -3.35 1.87 9.01
C ALA A 118 -3.44 1.24 10.39
N GLU A 119 -4.41 1.69 11.19
CA GLU A 119 -4.61 1.16 12.54
C GLU A 119 -5.16 -0.26 12.54
N TRP A 120 -5.79 -0.67 11.45
CA TRP A 120 -6.30 -2.04 11.31
C TRP A 120 -5.19 -3.05 11.07
N TYR A 121 -4.01 -2.60 10.71
CA TYR A 121 -2.88 -3.46 10.38
C TYR A 121 -1.95 -3.54 11.58
N SER A 122 -1.73 -4.75 12.08
CA SER A 122 -0.86 -4.98 13.23
C SER A 122 0.43 -5.71 12.88
N GLY A 123 0.71 -5.86 11.60
CA GLY A 123 1.93 -6.51 11.17
C GLY A 123 3.18 -5.66 11.42
N GLN A 124 4.32 -6.25 11.18
CA GLN A 124 5.60 -5.55 11.31
C GLN A 124 6.08 -5.09 9.94
N ILE A 125 6.78 -3.99 9.98
CA ILE A 125 7.39 -3.43 8.78
C ILE A 125 8.89 -3.73 8.79
#